data_71bce82275eb9923da7731bbc3270369
#
_entry.id   71bce82275eb9923da7731bbc3270369
#
_cell.length_a   1.000
_cell.length_b   1.000
_cell.length_c   1.000
_cell.angle_alpha   90.00
_cell.angle_beta   90.00
_cell.angle_gamma   90.00
#
_symmetry.space_group_name_H-M   'P 1'
#
loop_
_entity.id
_entity.type
_entity.pdbx_description
1 polymer ?
#
loop_
_entity_poly.entity_id
_entity_poly.type
_entity_poly.pdbx_seq_one_letter_code
_entity_poly.pdbx_strand_id
1 'polypeptide(L)'
;TDKEISRQKEGRPVFVEFNRYEVDHDGWGGFQPVRCIVKGKWKLTVNLMTQDELYNLEEDYNEMHNLIDDPAYEAIRNQLHDLLLDCQHDTSDPLRGYYWEKRPWRKDRQKVSWNCGGYARSRYRETGEVGEYGYSTGLPITEYNRKY
;
A
#
# COMPACT_ATOMS: atom_id res chain seq x y z
N THR A 1 21.58 11.00 -17.51
CA THR A 1 22.56 10.51 -16.52
C THR A 1 22.38 9.03 -16.31
N ASP A 2 23.43 8.32 -15.87
CA ASP A 2 23.39 6.86 -15.63
C ASP A 2 22.26 6.42 -14.69
N LYS A 3 21.84 7.30 -13.77
CA LYS A 3 20.67 7.08 -12.91
C LYS A 3 19.33 7.12 -13.66
N GLU A 4 19.19 7.93 -14.69
CA GLU A 4 17.98 7.98 -15.50
C GLU A 4 17.89 6.78 -16.44
N ILE A 5 19.03 6.35 -16.98
CA ILE A 5 19.13 5.15 -17.83
C ILE A 5 18.82 3.88 -16.98
N SER A 6 19.29 3.83 -15.74
CA SER A 6 18.97 2.73 -14.81
C SER A 6 17.49 2.70 -14.44
N ARG A 7 16.86 3.87 -14.19
CA ARG A 7 15.41 3.98 -13.95
C ARG A 7 14.57 3.56 -15.16
N GLN A 8 15.04 3.82 -16.38
CA GLN A 8 14.37 3.36 -17.60
C GLN A 8 14.50 1.86 -17.83
N LYS A 9 15.61 1.24 -17.41
CA LYS A 9 15.82 -0.22 -17.51
C LYS A 9 14.98 -1.02 -16.52
N GLU A 10 14.67 -0.46 -15.35
CA GLU A 10 13.86 -1.13 -14.33
C GLU A 10 12.34 -1.08 -14.61
N GLY A 11 11.92 -0.32 -15.62
CA GLY A 11 10.51 -0.14 -15.95
C GLY A 11 9.73 0.71 -14.94
N ARG A 12 8.51 1.05 -15.31
CA ARG A 12 7.57 1.70 -14.39
C ARG A 12 7.01 0.63 -13.44
N PRO A 13 6.82 0.97 -12.15
CA PRO A 13 6.14 0.05 -11.25
C PRO A 13 4.69 -0.19 -11.72
N VAL A 14 4.24 -1.41 -11.57
CA VAL A 14 2.84 -1.79 -11.76
C VAL A 14 2.21 -1.97 -10.40
N PHE A 15 1.20 -1.17 -10.11
CA PHE A 15 0.42 -1.28 -8.88
C PHE A 15 -0.92 -1.96 -9.17
N VAL A 16 -1.24 -2.99 -8.39
CA VAL A 16 -2.45 -3.79 -8.54
C VAL A 16 -3.25 -3.75 -7.24
N GLU A 17 -4.53 -3.44 -7.37
CA GLU A 17 -5.49 -3.43 -6.27
C GLU A 17 -6.49 -4.57 -6.47
N PHE A 18 -6.69 -5.34 -5.42
CA PHE A 18 -7.72 -6.36 -5.37
C PHE A 18 -8.52 -6.23 -4.09
N ASN A 19 -9.83 -6.11 -4.22
CA ASN A 19 -10.75 -6.03 -3.11
C ASN A 19 -11.88 -7.02 -3.37
N ARG A 20 -11.92 -8.08 -2.57
CA ARG A 20 -13.03 -9.00 -2.63
C ARG A 20 -14.07 -8.59 -1.60
N TYR A 21 -15.31 -8.51 -2.01
CA TYR A 21 -16.41 -8.01 -1.20
C TYR A 21 -17.52 -9.04 -0.95
N GLU A 22 -17.77 -9.92 -1.91
CA GLU A 22 -18.93 -10.82 -1.85
C GLU A 22 -18.54 -12.18 -1.29
N VAL A 23 -19.30 -12.60 -0.32
CA VAL A 23 -19.02 -13.76 0.51
C VAL A 23 -19.82 -14.97 0.06
N ASP A 24 -21.08 -14.75 -0.32
CA ASP A 24 -22.04 -15.84 -0.49
C ASP A 24 -21.99 -16.51 -1.87
N HIS A 25 -21.29 -15.88 -2.82
CA HIS A 25 -21.37 -16.25 -4.21
C HIS A 25 -20.50 -17.46 -4.58
N ASP A 26 -19.37 -17.64 -3.92
CA ASP A 26 -18.38 -18.66 -4.29
C ASP A 26 -17.84 -19.48 -3.11
N GLY A 27 -18.30 -19.23 -1.92
CA GLY A 27 -17.92 -19.97 -0.72
C GLY A 27 -16.47 -19.74 -0.23
N TRP A 28 -15.75 -18.78 -0.79
CA TRP A 28 -14.33 -18.52 -0.49
C TRP A 28 -14.09 -17.46 0.57
N GLY A 29 -15.09 -17.12 1.36
CA GLY A 29 -14.94 -16.17 2.46
C GLY A 29 -15.03 -14.70 2.02
N GLY A 30 -14.94 -13.81 2.99
CA GLY A 30 -15.32 -12.43 2.90
C GLY A 30 -14.30 -11.50 2.29
N PHE A 31 -14.29 -10.34 2.84
CA PHE A 31 -13.43 -9.22 2.46
C PHE A 31 -11.93 -9.59 2.46
N GLN A 32 -11.29 -9.44 1.31
CA GLN A 32 -9.86 -9.70 1.13
C GLN A 32 -9.19 -8.51 0.45
N PRO A 33 -8.70 -7.53 1.20
CA PRO A 33 -7.94 -6.43 0.64
C PRO A 33 -6.50 -6.86 0.36
N VAL A 34 -6.10 -6.80 -0.89
CA VAL A 34 -4.75 -7.13 -1.35
C VAL A 34 -4.22 -5.99 -2.20
N ARG A 35 -2.95 -5.66 -2.01
CA ARG A 35 -2.19 -4.73 -2.86
C ARG A 35 -0.90 -5.39 -3.30
N CYS A 36 -0.59 -5.21 -4.56
CA CYS A 36 0.62 -5.76 -5.14
C CYS A 36 1.39 -4.67 -5.88
N ILE A 37 2.71 -4.69 -5.76
CA ILE A 37 3.61 -3.86 -6.53
C ILE A 37 4.61 -4.74 -7.27
N VAL A 38 4.74 -4.51 -8.56
CA VAL A 38 5.77 -5.16 -9.39
C VAL A 38 6.71 -4.09 -9.90
N LYS A 39 8.01 -4.27 -9.66
CA LYS A 39 9.04 -3.39 -10.19
C LYS A 39 10.27 -4.20 -10.63
N GLY A 40 10.58 -4.12 -11.93
CA GLY A 40 11.61 -4.97 -12.52
C GLY A 40 11.27 -6.45 -12.33
N LYS A 41 12.19 -7.19 -11.72
CA LYS A 41 12.02 -8.61 -11.42
C LYS A 41 11.34 -8.92 -10.09
N TRP A 42 11.03 -7.92 -9.31
CA TRP A 42 10.50 -8.09 -7.97
C TRP A 42 9.00 -7.86 -7.89
N LYS A 43 8.33 -8.72 -7.15
CA LYS A 43 6.91 -8.63 -6.83
C LYS A 43 6.73 -8.69 -5.32
N LEU A 44 6.09 -7.67 -4.75
CA LEU A 44 5.64 -7.66 -3.37
C LEU A 44 4.12 -7.63 -3.35
N THR A 45 3.52 -8.55 -2.63
CA THR A 45 2.07 -8.59 -2.36
C THR A 45 1.84 -8.44 -0.86
N VAL A 46 1.05 -7.44 -0.49
CA VAL A 46 0.56 -7.25 0.88
C VAL A 46 -0.88 -7.72 0.95
N ASN A 47 -1.15 -8.69 1.80
CA ASN A 47 -2.48 -9.26 2.03
C ASN A 47 -2.84 -9.13 3.51
N LEU A 48 -3.81 -8.27 3.82
CA LEU A 48 -4.16 -7.99 5.22
C LEU A 48 -4.79 -9.18 5.96
N MET A 49 -5.32 -10.16 5.24
CA MET A 49 -6.06 -11.29 5.80
C MET A 49 -5.25 -12.57 5.87
N THR A 50 -4.15 -12.64 5.12
CA THR A 50 -3.29 -13.83 5.05
C THR A 50 -1.82 -13.42 5.11
N GLN A 51 -0.95 -14.21 4.51
CA GLN A 51 0.48 -13.98 4.44
C GLN A 51 0.82 -12.98 3.34
N ASP A 52 1.77 -12.09 3.62
CA ASP A 52 2.41 -11.26 2.60
C ASP A 52 3.42 -12.09 1.80
N GLU A 53 3.74 -11.64 0.59
CA GLU A 53 4.55 -12.40 -0.33
C GLU A 53 5.58 -11.53 -1.05
N LEU A 54 6.79 -12.05 -1.20
CA LEU A 54 7.86 -11.44 -1.97
C LEU A 54 8.46 -12.48 -2.91
N TYR A 55 8.57 -12.14 -4.19
CA TYR A 55 9.12 -13.03 -5.22
C TYR A 55 10.13 -12.34 -6.11
N ASN A 56 11.14 -13.09 -6.55
CA ASN A 56 12.01 -12.73 -7.65
C ASN A 56 11.55 -13.47 -8.91
N LEU A 57 10.82 -12.80 -9.76
CA LEU A 57 10.19 -13.39 -10.95
C LEU A 57 11.16 -13.87 -12.03
N GLU A 58 12.43 -13.45 -11.99
CA GLU A 58 13.47 -14.00 -12.88
C GLU A 58 13.97 -15.38 -12.44
N GLU A 59 14.06 -15.58 -11.12
CA GLU A 59 14.56 -16.82 -10.54
C GLU A 59 13.44 -17.80 -10.22
N ASP A 60 12.26 -17.27 -9.89
CA ASP A 60 11.08 -18.03 -9.49
C ASP A 60 9.82 -17.49 -10.19
N TYR A 61 9.74 -17.73 -11.50
CA TYR A 61 8.60 -17.31 -12.31
C TYR A 61 7.25 -17.90 -11.84
N ASN A 62 7.30 -19.09 -11.24
CA ASN A 62 6.09 -19.77 -10.75
C ASN A 62 5.71 -19.41 -9.32
N GLU A 63 6.44 -18.48 -8.69
CA GLU A 63 6.13 -17.97 -7.34
C GLU A 63 6.04 -19.09 -6.28
N MET A 64 6.96 -20.04 -6.33
CA MET A 64 6.96 -21.22 -5.44
C MET A 64 7.68 -20.99 -4.12
N HIS A 65 8.55 -19.95 -4.04
CA HIS A 65 9.41 -19.69 -2.90
C HIS A 65 9.17 -18.26 -2.39
N ASN A 66 8.32 -18.13 -1.39
CA ASN A 66 8.06 -16.84 -0.77
C ASN A 66 9.25 -16.34 0.05
N LEU A 67 9.83 -15.21 -0.32
CA LEU A 67 11.01 -14.60 0.29
C LEU A 67 10.67 -13.55 1.36
N ILE A 68 9.41 -13.42 1.75
CA ILE A 68 8.95 -12.30 2.60
C ILE A 68 9.66 -12.24 3.96
N ASP A 69 9.97 -13.37 4.53
CA ASP A 69 10.61 -13.47 5.86
C ASP A 69 12.14 -13.65 5.78
N ASP A 70 12.71 -13.74 4.58
CA ASP A 70 14.15 -13.91 4.42
C ASP A 70 14.89 -12.58 4.64
N PRO A 71 15.80 -12.51 5.65
CA PRO A 71 16.55 -11.29 5.96
C PRO A 71 17.44 -10.80 4.81
N ALA A 72 17.87 -11.69 3.93
CA ALA A 72 18.72 -11.32 2.79
C ALA A 72 18.02 -10.35 1.84
N TYR A 73 16.69 -10.35 1.81
CA TYR A 73 15.88 -9.52 0.93
C TYR A 73 15.21 -8.33 1.64
N GLU A 74 15.59 -8.05 2.89
CA GLU A 74 14.98 -6.97 3.69
C GLU A 74 15.02 -5.62 2.98
N ALA A 75 16.14 -5.26 2.39
CA ALA A 75 16.31 -3.96 1.73
C ALA A 75 15.37 -3.78 0.54
N ILE A 76 15.29 -4.78 -0.35
CA ILE A 76 14.40 -4.72 -1.51
C ILE A 76 12.93 -4.80 -1.10
N ARG A 77 12.60 -5.65 -0.14
CA ARG A 77 11.26 -5.77 0.44
C ARG A 77 10.78 -4.42 0.98
N ASN A 78 11.60 -3.75 1.78
CA ASN A 78 11.29 -2.46 2.37
C ASN A 78 11.13 -1.36 1.30
N GLN A 79 11.98 -1.37 0.29
CA GLN A 79 11.88 -0.43 -0.83
C GLN A 79 10.59 -0.61 -1.63
N LEU A 80 10.20 -1.85 -1.92
CA LEU A 80 8.94 -2.15 -2.62
C LEU A 80 7.73 -1.77 -1.77
N HIS A 81 7.82 -2.00 -0.46
CA HIS A 81 6.76 -1.60 0.45
C HIS A 81 6.56 -0.09 0.51
N ASP A 82 7.63 0.69 0.57
CA ASP A 82 7.53 2.15 0.50
C ASP A 82 6.87 2.59 -0.82
N LEU A 83 7.27 1.98 -1.93
CA LEU A 83 6.68 2.27 -3.23
C LEU A 83 5.19 1.90 -3.30
N LEU A 84 4.79 0.77 -2.70
CA LEU A 84 3.39 0.36 -2.61
C LEU A 84 2.56 1.39 -1.85
N LEU A 85 3.08 1.86 -0.71
CA LEU A 85 2.40 2.87 0.11
C LEU A 85 2.31 4.22 -0.60
N ASP A 86 3.35 4.62 -1.32
CA ASP A 86 3.34 5.82 -2.16
C ASP A 86 2.25 5.71 -3.25
N CYS A 87 2.16 4.56 -3.92
CA CYS A 87 1.09 4.33 -4.90
C CYS A 87 -0.30 4.40 -4.28
N GLN A 88 -0.52 3.81 -3.10
CA GLN A 88 -1.79 3.92 -2.37
C GLN A 88 -2.13 5.37 -2.05
N HIS A 89 -1.13 6.16 -1.69
CA HIS A 89 -1.33 7.58 -1.41
C HIS A 89 -1.69 8.35 -2.68
N ASP A 90 -0.92 8.17 -3.74
CA ASP A 90 -1.09 8.89 -5.01
C ASP A 90 -2.42 8.57 -5.69
N THR A 91 -2.88 7.32 -5.60
CA THR A 91 -4.18 6.89 -6.14
C THR A 91 -5.35 7.21 -5.22
N SER A 92 -5.08 7.73 -4.02
CA SER A 92 -6.10 7.95 -2.99
C SER A 92 -6.86 6.66 -2.63
N ASP A 93 -6.14 5.54 -2.55
CA ASP A 93 -6.71 4.24 -2.19
C ASP A 93 -7.60 4.37 -0.94
N PRO A 94 -8.89 4.04 -1.02
CA PRO A 94 -9.82 4.20 0.10
C PRO A 94 -9.50 3.31 1.31
N LEU A 95 -8.74 2.24 1.10
CA LEU A 95 -8.35 1.30 2.16
C LEU A 95 -6.98 1.59 2.75
N ARG A 96 -6.24 2.60 2.25
CA ARG A 96 -4.93 2.96 2.80
C ARG A 96 -5.00 3.21 4.30
N GLY A 97 -3.93 2.92 5.03
CA GLY A 97 -3.86 3.20 6.45
C GLY A 97 -2.90 2.32 7.22
N TYR A 98 -3.04 2.35 8.53
CA TYR A 98 -2.15 1.76 9.51
C TYR A 98 -1.74 0.31 9.22
N TYR A 99 -2.69 -0.56 8.87
CA TYR A 99 -2.41 -1.97 8.66
C TYR A 99 -1.55 -2.25 7.45
N TRP A 100 -1.59 -1.39 6.44
CA TRP A 100 -0.71 -1.47 5.28
C TRP A 100 0.71 -1.04 5.62
N GLU A 101 0.87 -0.04 6.47
CA GLU A 101 2.17 0.48 6.87
C GLU A 101 2.89 -0.43 7.84
N LYS A 102 2.17 -1.00 8.81
CA LYS A 102 2.73 -1.81 9.87
C LYS A 102 2.62 -3.29 9.56
N ARG A 103 3.66 -3.83 8.92
CA ARG A 103 3.71 -5.27 8.64
C ARG A 103 4.61 -6.00 9.65
N PRO A 104 4.36 -7.29 9.94
CA PRO A 104 5.13 -8.07 10.92
C PRO A 104 6.64 -8.10 10.63
N TRP A 105 6.99 -8.14 9.37
CA TRP A 105 8.37 -8.18 8.87
C TRP A 105 9.02 -6.78 8.74
N ARG A 106 8.28 -5.68 8.92
CA ARG A 106 8.78 -4.31 8.79
C ARG A 106 9.12 -3.72 10.16
N LYS A 107 10.39 -3.81 10.58
CA LYS A 107 10.87 -3.37 11.90
C LYS A 107 11.31 -1.91 11.95
N ASP A 108 11.80 -1.39 10.83
CA ASP A 108 12.39 -0.05 10.72
C ASP A 108 11.38 1.07 10.59
N ARG A 109 10.13 0.76 10.33
CA ARG A 109 9.10 1.77 10.16
C ARG A 109 8.63 2.29 11.52
N GLN A 110 9.30 3.35 11.96
CA GLN A 110 9.10 3.90 13.30
C GLN A 110 7.86 4.77 13.44
N LYS A 111 7.35 5.33 12.35
CA LYS A 111 6.21 6.24 12.39
C LYS A 111 5.19 5.85 11.36
N VAL A 112 4.05 5.43 11.86
CA VAL A 112 2.85 5.42 11.04
C VAL A 112 2.59 6.86 10.62
N SER A 113 2.65 7.12 9.33
CA SER A 113 2.24 8.39 8.83
C SER A 113 0.72 8.48 8.95
N TRP A 114 0.25 9.27 9.87
CA TRP A 114 -1.18 9.60 9.96
C TRP A 114 -1.73 10.22 8.68
N ASN A 115 -0.86 10.68 7.84
CA ASN A 115 -1.22 11.19 6.53
C ASN A 115 -1.67 10.06 5.61
N CYS A 116 -1.04 8.90 5.69
CA CYS A 116 -1.45 7.74 4.92
C CYS A 116 -2.73 7.12 5.45
N GLY A 117 -2.94 7.16 6.77
CA GLY A 117 -4.14 6.65 7.42
C GLY A 117 -5.27 7.64 7.57
N GLY A 118 -5.00 8.90 7.35
CA GLY A 118 -5.89 9.98 7.79
C GLY A 118 -6.88 10.48 6.75
N TYR A 119 -7.01 9.87 5.59
CA TYR A 119 -7.92 10.39 4.56
C TYR A 119 -7.75 11.90 4.33
N ALA A 120 -8.75 12.62 4.69
CA ALA A 120 -8.79 14.05 4.60
C ALA A 120 -7.71 14.77 5.45
N ARG A 121 -7.18 14.15 6.47
CA ARG A 121 -6.10 14.73 7.27
C ARG A 121 -4.78 14.84 6.54
N SER A 122 -4.56 14.12 5.44
CA SER A 122 -3.37 14.30 4.62
C SER A 122 -3.30 15.69 4.01
N ARG A 123 -4.41 16.28 3.60
CA ARG A 123 -4.46 17.65 3.07
C ARG A 123 -4.11 18.73 4.08
N TYR A 124 -4.28 18.45 5.31
CA TYR A 124 -3.96 19.30 6.43
C TYR A 124 -2.50 19.73 6.51
N ARG A 125 -1.58 18.84 6.18
CA ARG A 125 -0.15 19.14 6.23
C ARG A 125 0.34 19.85 4.99
N GLU A 126 -0.26 19.56 3.86
CA GLU A 126 0.13 20.18 2.58
C GLU A 126 -0.26 21.65 2.55
N THR A 127 -1.40 22.00 3.14
CA THR A 127 -1.92 23.38 3.10
C THR A 127 -1.64 24.19 4.37
N GLY A 128 -1.22 23.55 5.45
CA GLY A 128 -1.06 24.20 6.75
C GLY A 128 -2.38 24.66 7.39
N GLU A 129 -3.51 24.35 6.78
CA GLU A 129 -4.84 24.74 7.28
C GLU A 129 -5.39 23.70 8.25
N VAL A 130 -5.94 24.17 9.34
CA VAL A 130 -6.62 23.35 10.35
C VAL A 130 -8.09 23.22 9.95
N GLY A 131 -8.45 22.15 9.23
CA GLY A 131 -9.84 21.84 8.86
C GLY A 131 -10.32 20.56 9.52
N GLU A 132 -11.55 20.47 9.87
CA GLU A 132 -12.21 19.23 10.25
C GLU A 132 -12.82 18.57 9.01
N TYR A 133 -12.71 17.25 8.90
CA TYR A 133 -13.23 16.51 7.77
C TYR A 133 -14.15 15.39 8.25
N GLY A 134 -15.22 15.18 7.54
CA GLY A 134 -16.15 14.10 7.82
C GLY A 134 -15.50 12.74 7.64
N TYR A 135 -15.54 11.91 8.67
CA TYR A 135 -14.93 10.58 8.66
C TYR A 135 -15.46 9.70 7.51
N SER A 136 -16.78 9.78 7.27
CA SER A 136 -17.43 8.95 6.25
C SER A 136 -17.33 9.50 4.83
N THR A 137 -17.17 10.80 4.68
CA THR A 137 -17.21 11.45 3.35
C THR A 137 -15.85 11.95 2.88
N GLY A 138 -14.89 12.13 3.81
CA GLY A 138 -13.63 12.77 3.52
C GLY A 138 -13.75 14.25 3.09
N LEU A 139 -14.93 14.85 3.21
CA LEU A 139 -15.16 16.23 2.85
C LEU A 139 -14.92 17.16 4.03
N PRO A 140 -14.49 18.41 3.80
CA PRO A 140 -14.37 19.40 4.85
C PRO A 140 -15.71 19.56 5.61
N ILE A 141 -15.65 19.53 6.93
CA ILE A 141 -16.81 19.85 7.76
C ILE A 141 -16.96 21.36 7.79
N THR A 142 -17.99 21.82 7.15
CA THR A 142 -18.41 23.21 7.18
C THR A 142 -19.53 23.37 8.22
N GLU A 143 -19.85 24.59 8.60
CA GLU A 143 -21.00 24.85 9.48
C GLU A 143 -22.31 24.28 8.91
N TYR A 144 -22.40 24.19 7.59
CA TYR A 144 -23.56 23.65 6.90
C TYR A 144 -23.75 22.17 7.10
N ASN A 145 -22.66 21.38 7.05
CA ASN A 145 -22.73 19.92 7.12
C ASN A 145 -22.39 19.35 8.51
N ARG A 146 -22.17 20.21 9.51
CA ARG A 146 -21.92 19.81 10.90
C ARG A 146 -23.16 19.28 11.63
N LYS A 147 -24.32 19.47 11.05
CA LYS A 147 -25.63 19.17 11.69
C LYS A 147 -26.19 17.80 11.34
N TYR A 148 -25.44 16.96 10.65
CA TYR A 148 -25.89 15.63 10.26
C TYR A 148 -24.91 14.55 10.72
#